data_562979d68dfcac2157942d1a69294f5a
#
_entry.id   562979d68dfcac2157942d1a69294f5a
#
_cell.length_a   1.000
_cell.length_b   1.000
_cell.length_c   1.000
_cell.angle_alpha   90.00
_cell.angle_beta   90.00
_cell.angle_gamma   90.00
#
_symmetry.space_group_name_H-M   'P 1'
#
loop_
_entity.id
_entity.type
_entity.pdbx_description
1 polymer ?
#
loop_
_entity_poly.entity_id
_entity_poly.type
_entity_poly.pdbx_seq_one_letter_code
_entity_poly.pdbx_strand_id
1 'polypeptide(L)'
;MDKQGITVTDDQLQHFRTFGYVVFRQLFDADEIEFYAQALVRALRRVRGGADFDGNERQEVMPIIEEDPESFYPLLDDGRLLDVVDGLLGEGSLYTGGNDGNLYVGDTRWHADGGGLHTYATMKTAFYCDPVAEGGGCLSVIPGSHHPEYSRQLHQSVADGIFDIHSPDVPGRMPLESSPGDVVAFDHRLWHSSWGGAVGRRMFTFNWAAYPRLGWEETWLYGYLMRVNQRYGKRTFTDRLMETAGSRRKEKIAKLYEMGL
;
A
#
# COMPACT_ATOMS: atom_id res chain seq x y z
N MET A 1 -6.31 16.27 18.81
CA MET A 1 -7.60 16.73 18.22
C MET A 1 -8.10 15.58 17.38
N ASP A 2 -9.27 15.05 17.69
CA ASP A 2 -9.91 14.06 16.80
C ASP A 2 -10.20 14.78 15.48
N LYS A 3 -9.45 14.42 14.43
CA LYS A 3 -9.72 14.95 13.11
C LYS A 3 -11.01 14.31 12.62
N GLN A 4 -11.88 15.12 12.07
CA GLN A 4 -13.21 14.70 11.62
C GLN A 4 -13.04 13.52 10.63
N GLY A 5 -13.75 12.42 10.89
CA GLY A 5 -13.81 11.27 10.00
C GLY A 5 -14.33 11.65 8.62
N ILE A 6 -14.05 10.81 7.65
CA ILE A 6 -14.55 11.01 6.28
C ILE A 6 -15.53 9.89 5.93
N THR A 7 -16.35 10.15 4.92
CA THR A 7 -17.23 9.12 4.35
C THR A 7 -16.83 8.89 2.90
N VAL A 8 -16.51 7.65 2.55
CA VAL A 8 -16.34 7.24 1.16
C VAL A 8 -17.71 7.31 0.48
N THR A 9 -17.82 8.09 -0.59
CA THR A 9 -19.08 8.24 -1.32
C THR A 9 -19.38 6.99 -2.17
N ASP A 10 -20.64 6.80 -2.53
CA ASP A 10 -21.05 5.70 -3.43
C ASP A 10 -20.31 5.77 -4.77
N ASP A 11 -20.08 6.96 -5.31
CA ASP A 11 -19.34 7.17 -6.55
C ASP A 11 -17.86 6.74 -6.41
N GLN A 12 -17.21 7.07 -5.29
CA GLN A 12 -15.84 6.64 -5.02
C GLN A 12 -15.75 5.11 -4.87
N LEU A 13 -16.70 4.51 -4.15
CA LEU A 13 -16.77 3.07 -4.00
C LEU A 13 -17.02 2.36 -5.35
N GLN A 14 -17.94 2.88 -6.16
CA GLN A 14 -18.21 2.34 -7.49
C GLN A 14 -17.01 2.50 -8.42
N HIS A 15 -16.31 3.64 -8.37
CA HIS A 15 -15.08 3.87 -9.11
C HIS A 15 -14.00 2.85 -8.71
N PHE A 16 -13.77 2.65 -7.40
CA PHE A 16 -12.82 1.66 -6.90
C PHE A 16 -13.16 0.24 -7.37
N ARG A 17 -14.43 -0.16 -7.29
CA ARG A 17 -14.88 -1.48 -7.74
C ARG A 17 -14.72 -1.70 -9.24
N THR A 18 -14.92 -0.65 -10.04
CA THR A 18 -14.86 -0.72 -11.50
C THR A 18 -13.43 -0.65 -12.03
N PHE A 19 -12.62 0.28 -11.49
CA PHE A 19 -11.30 0.60 -12.03
C PHE A 19 -10.15 0.11 -11.15
N GLY A 20 -10.40 -0.23 -9.89
CA GLY A 20 -9.42 -0.79 -8.97
C GLY A 20 -8.60 0.25 -8.19
N TYR A 21 -8.92 1.53 -8.26
CA TYR A 21 -8.22 2.60 -7.53
C TYR A 21 -9.12 3.78 -7.20
N VAL A 22 -8.71 4.57 -6.20
CA VAL A 22 -9.25 5.91 -5.89
C VAL A 22 -8.11 6.76 -5.34
N VAL A 23 -8.07 8.05 -5.69
CA VAL A 23 -7.16 9.02 -5.09
C VAL A 23 -7.97 9.94 -4.17
N PHE A 24 -7.69 9.88 -2.88
CA PHE A 24 -8.24 10.79 -1.87
C PHE A 24 -7.34 12.00 -1.78
N ARG A 25 -7.81 13.11 -2.34
CA ARG A 25 -7.03 14.35 -2.40
C ARG A 25 -6.97 15.02 -1.03
N GLN A 26 -5.77 15.41 -0.60
CA GLN A 26 -5.51 16.15 0.63
C GLN A 26 -6.20 15.53 1.86
N LEU A 27 -6.18 14.19 1.97
CA LEU A 27 -6.67 13.48 3.14
C LEU A 27 -5.86 13.84 4.39
N PHE A 28 -4.57 14.11 4.19
CA PHE A 28 -3.64 14.66 5.18
C PHE A 28 -3.13 16.02 4.71
N ASP A 29 -2.67 16.84 5.62
CA ASP A 29 -1.96 18.06 5.21
C ASP A 29 -0.48 17.78 4.91
N ALA A 30 0.18 18.72 4.23
CA ALA A 30 1.56 18.55 3.81
C ALA A 30 2.54 18.42 4.99
N ASP A 31 2.27 19.09 6.11
CA ASP A 31 3.14 19.04 7.29
C ASP A 31 3.04 17.66 7.98
N GLU A 32 1.85 17.05 7.98
CA GLU A 32 1.66 15.68 8.46
C GLU A 32 2.48 14.69 7.62
N ILE A 33 2.45 14.84 6.31
CA ILE A 33 3.20 13.96 5.41
C ILE A 33 4.70 14.18 5.54
N GLU A 34 5.16 15.41 5.72
CA GLU A 34 6.58 15.69 5.95
C GLU A 34 7.05 15.06 7.29
N PHE A 35 6.22 15.05 8.34
CA PHE A 35 6.54 14.33 9.56
C PHE A 35 6.79 12.83 9.30
N TYR A 36 5.92 12.16 8.52
CA TYR A 36 6.11 10.75 8.15
C TYR A 36 7.28 10.54 7.20
N ALA A 37 7.53 11.48 6.29
CA ALA A 37 8.69 11.44 5.41
C ALA A 37 10.02 11.47 6.19
N GLN A 38 10.10 12.31 7.21
CA GLN A 38 11.27 12.36 8.11
C GLN A 38 11.40 11.09 8.95
N ALA A 39 10.27 10.54 9.43
CA ALA A 39 10.26 9.26 10.14
C ALA A 39 10.76 8.10 9.25
N LEU A 40 10.33 8.07 8.00
CA LEU A 40 10.81 7.10 6.99
C LEU A 40 12.34 7.19 6.82
N VAL A 41 12.88 8.39 6.62
CA VAL A 41 14.33 8.58 6.46
C VAL A 41 15.09 8.15 7.72
N ARG A 42 14.57 8.46 8.91
CA ARG A 42 15.17 8.00 10.19
C ARG A 42 15.15 6.47 10.29
N ALA A 43 14.05 5.82 9.93
CA ALA A 43 13.92 4.36 9.97
C ALA A 43 14.92 3.71 9.00
N LEU A 44 14.99 4.17 7.75
CA LEU A 44 15.95 3.69 6.75
C LEU A 44 17.40 3.85 7.20
N ARG A 45 17.74 5.02 7.72
CA ARG A 45 19.09 5.27 8.26
C ARG A 45 19.44 4.31 9.41
N ARG A 46 18.48 4.03 10.30
CA ARG A 46 18.67 3.10 11.43
C ARG A 46 18.97 1.68 10.97
N VAL A 47 18.17 1.14 10.06
CA VAL A 47 18.37 -0.25 9.55
C VAL A 47 19.65 -0.40 8.74
N ARG A 48 20.21 0.70 8.25
CA ARG A 48 21.49 0.75 7.51
C ARG A 48 22.69 1.15 8.39
N GLY A 49 22.59 1.01 9.70
CA GLY A 49 23.71 1.28 10.62
C GLY A 49 24.16 2.76 10.67
N GLY A 50 23.27 3.69 10.36
CA GLY A 50 23.51 5.12 10.36
C GLY A 50 23.94 5.71 9.01
N ALA A 51 24.05 4.90 7.95
CA ALA A 51 24.44 5.38 6.63
C ALA A 51 23.31 6.24 6.00
N ASP A 52 23.72 7.34 5.38
CA ASP A 52 22.82 8.18 4.62
C ASP A 52 22.51 7.57 3.25
N PHE A 53 21.45 8.05 2.62
CA PHE A 53 21.08 7.66 1.25
C PHE A 53 22.09 8.26 0.26
N ASP A 54 22.69 7.41 -0.57
CA ASP A 54 23.73 7.78 -1.53
C ASP A 54 23.23 7.94 -2.97
N GLY A 55 21.94 7.58 -3.23
CA GLY A 55 21.32 7.69 -4.54
C GLY A 55 21.69 6.57 -5.53
N ASN A 56 22.48 5.57 -5.15
CA ASN A 56 22.93 4.52 -6.06
C ASN A 56 21.90 3.41 -6.25
N GLU A 57 21.17 3.05 -5.18
CA GLU A 57 20.15 1.99 -5.22
C GLU A 57 18.94 2.33 -4.37
N ARG A 58 17.78 1.76 -4.72
CA ARG A 58 16.56 1.87 -3.91
C ARG A 58 16.82 1.33 -2.51
N GLN A 59 16.45 2.14 -1.52
CA GLN A 59 16.41 1.71 -0.13
C GLN A 59 14.99 1.39 0.29
N GLU A 60 14.82 0.27 0.99
CA GLU A 60 13.53 -0.19 1.48
C GLU A 60 13.65 -0.60 2.95
N VAL A 61 12.64 -0.28 3.72
CA VAL A 61 12.42 -0.80 5.08
C VAL A 61 11.04 -1.42 5.19
N MET A 62 10.97 -2.65 5.73
CA MET A 62 9.72 -3.37 5.93
C MET A 62 9.82 -4.29 7.16
N PRO A 63 8.85 -4.28 8.05
CA PRO A 63 7.75 -3.32 8.13
C PRO A 63 8.22 -1.99 8.74
N ILE A 64 7.88 -0.87 8.10
CA ILE A 64 8.28 0.46 8.56
C ILE A 64 7.72 0.80 9.96
N ILE A 65 6.51 0.32 10.26
CA ILE A 65 5.85 0.60 11.54
C ILE A 65 6.60 0.03 12.74
N GLU A 66 7.37 -1.05 12.57
CA GLU A 66 8.15 -1.65 13.65
C GLU A 66 9.52 -0.99 13.81
N GLU A 67 9.99 -0.30 12.78
CA GLU A 67 11.26 0.44 12.86
C GLU A 67 11.10 1.83 13.49
N ASP A 68 9.94 2.48 13.34
CA ASP A 68 9.60 3.72 14.03
C ASP A 68 8.14 3.70 14.50
N PRO A 69 7.80 2.85 15.50
CA PRO A 69 6.42 2.67 15.94
C PRO A 69 5.81 3.93 16.55
N GLU A 70 6.60 4.76 17.20
CA GLU A 70 6.13 6.02 17.80
C GLU A 70 5.62 7.00 16.74
N SER A 71 6.22 6.98 15.54
CA SER A 71 5.76 7.80 14.43
C SER A 71 4.61 7.15 13.64
N PHE A 72 4.67 5.83 13.37
CA PHE A 72 3.74 5.20 12.43
C PHE A 72 2.52 4.51 13.06
N TYR A 73 2.58 4.09 14.34
CA TYR A 73 1.39 3.53 15.00
C TYR A 73 0.21 4.51 15.07
N PRO A 74 0.42 5.83 15.34
CA PRO A 74 -0.67 6.79 15.30
C PRO A 74 -1.39 6.89 13.94
N LEU A 75 -0.70 6.61 12.84
CA LEU A 75 -1.33 6.60 11.52
C LEU A 75 -2.31 5.43 11.37
N LEU A 76 -2.05 4.28 12.01
CA LEU A 76 -2.99 3.16 12.09
C LEU A 76 -4.17 3.41 13.04
N ASP A 77 -4.13 4.47 13.85
CA ASP A 77 -5.25 4.94 14.68
C ASP A 77 -6.00 6.10 14.02
N ASP A 78 -5.50 6.65 12.90
CA ASP A 78 -6.11 7.83 12.26
C ASP A 78 -7.46 7.49 11.64
N GLY A 79 -8.51 8.14 12.14
CA GLY A 79 -9.89 7.91 11.71
C GLY A 79 -10.09 8.09 10.22
N ARG A 80 -9.43 9.08 9.59
CA ARG A 80 -9.55 9.35 8.15
C ARG A 80 -9.07 8.18 7.31
N LEU A 81 -7.90 7.61 7.66
CA LEU A 81 -7.35 6.44 6.96
C LEU A 81 -8.24 5.22 7.16
N LEU A 82 -8.68 4.96 8.40
CA LEU A 82 -9.51 3.80 8.70
C LEU A 82 -10.91 3.91 8.06
N ASP A 83 -11.47 5.11 7.95
CA ASP A 83 -12.74 5.34 7.25
C ASP A 83 -12.63 5.10 5.74
N VAL A 84 -11.51 5.49 5.11
CA VAL A 84 -11.21 5.14 3.71
C VAL A 84 -11.19 3.63 3.53
N VAL A 85 -10.47 2.93 4.41
CA VAL A 85 -10.29 1.48 4.31
C VAL A 85 -11.61 0.74 4.49
N ASP A 86 -12.36 1.07 5.54
CA ASP A 86 -13.68 0.46 5.79
C ASP A 86 -14.70 0.82 4.69
N GLY A 87 -14.64 2.04 4.17
CA GLY A 87 -15.51 2.47 3.07
C GLY A 87 -15.27 1.69 1.77
N LEU A 88 -14.03 1.31 1.47
CA LEU A 88 -13.68 0.59 0.24
C LEU A 88 -13.75 -0.94 0.38
N LEU A 89 -13.30 -1.51 1.51
CA LEU A 89 -13.24 -2.96 1.74
C LEU A 89 -14.41 -3.52 2.55
N GLY A 90 -15.21 -2.66 3.14
CA GLY A 90 -16.28 -3.01 4.07
C GLY A 90 -15.83 -2.95 5.52
N GLU A 91 -16.82 -2.78 6.39
CA GLU A 91 -16.65 -2.70 7.84
C GLU A 91 -15.92 -3.94 8.39
N GLY A 92 -15.02 -3.71 9.34
CA GLY A 92 -14.21 -4.76 9.95
C GLY A 92 -13.01 -5.18 9.10
N SER A 93 -12.66 -4.44 8.05
CA SER A 93 -11.44 -4.65 7.28
C SER A 93 -10.20 -4.81 8.18
N LEU A 94 -9.19 -5.54 7.72
CA LEU A 94 -8.01 -5.87 8.51
C LEU A 94 -6.76 -5.16 7.96
N TYR A 95 -5.90 -4.69 8.86
CA TYR A 95 -4.54 -4.32 8.53
C TYR A 95 -3.70 -5.59 8.36
N THR A 96 -3.07 -5.75 7.20
CA THR A 96 -2.36 -7.00 6.87
C THR A 96 -0.84 -6.87 6.91
N GLY A 97 -0.33 -5.81 7.48
CA GLY A 97 1.12 -5.62 7.54
C GLY A 97 1.74 -5.38 6.17
N GLY A 98 2.99 -5.86 6.00
CA GLY A 98 3.69 -5.76 4.71
C GLY A 98 3.87 -4.33 4.22
N ASN A 99 3.86 -3.37 5.14
CA ASN A 99 4.02 -1.96 4.85
C ASN A 99 5.49 -1.63 4.62
N ASP A 100 5.76 -1.12 3.45
CA ASP A 100 7.08 -0.71 3.01
C ASP A 100 7.26 0.81 3.06
N GLY A 101 8.48 1.22 3.43
CA GLY A 101 8.94 2.58 3.28
C GLY A 101 10.14 2.62 2.35
N ASN A 102 10.16 3.56 1.41
CA ASN A 102 11.11 3.58 0.32
C ASN A 102 11.74 4.93 0.06
N LEU A 103 13.04 4.88 -0.30
CA LEU A 103 13.72 5.90 -1.10
C LEU A 103 13.99 5.28 -2.48
N TYR A 104 13.28 5.75 -3.48
CA TYR A 104 13.34 5.17 -4.83
C TYR A 104 14.56 5.61 -5.62
N VAL A 105 15.07 4.66 -6.41
CA VAL A 105 15.99 4.90 -7.53
C VAL A 105 15.47 4.09 -8.71
N GLY A 106 15.33 4.75 -9.86
CA GLY A 106 14.86 4.10 -11.08
C GLY A 106 13.35 3.80 -11.10
N ASP A 107 13.00 2.95 -12.02
CA ASP A 107 11.62 2.63 -12.40
C ASP A 107 11.12 1.34 -11.73
N THR A 108 9.82 1.20 -11.67
CA THR A 108 9.14 -0.03 -11.29
C THR A 108 8.35 -0.53 -12.48
N ARG A 109 8.70 -1.73 -12.98
CA ARG A 109 8.01 -2.37 -14.11
C ARG A 109 6.54 -2.68 -13.80
N TRP A 110 5.75 -2.95 -14.83
CA TRP A 110 4.38 -3.41 -14.68
C TRP A 110 4.29 -4.73 -13.94
N HIS A 111 3.43 -4.77 -12.94
CA HIS A 111 3.13 -5.96 -12.14
C HIS A 111 1.81 -5.79 -11.39
N ALA A 112 1.29 -6.87 -10.86
CA ALA A 112 0.24 -6.88 -9.85
C ALA A 112 0.79 -7.49 -8.56
N ASP A 113 0.44 -6.93 -7.42
CA ASP A 113 0.83 -7.48 -6.12
C ASP A 113 0.21 -8.87 -5.91
N GLY A 114 0.95 -9.78 -5.27
CA GLY A 114 0.50 -11.14 -5.05
C GLY A 114 0.23 -11.96 -6.32
N GLY A 115 0.71 -11.49 -7.48
CA GLY A 115 0.52 -12.13 -8.77
C GLY A 115 -0.83 -11.86 -9.44
N GLY A 116 -1.71 -11.05 -8.85
CA GLY A 116 -2.94 -10.56 -9.47
C GLY A 116 -4.07 -11.58 -9.72
N LEU A 117 -3.87 -12.86 -9.43
CA LEU A 117 -4.81 -13.94 -9.79
C LEU A 117 -5.69 -14.44 -8.64
N HIS A 118 -5.51 -13.91 -7.43
CA HIS A 118 -6.39 -14.25 -6.30
C HIS A 118 -7.71 -13.49 -6.38
N THR A 119 -8.74 -13.99 -5.69
CA THR A 119 -10.08 -13.38 -5.67
C THR A 119 -10.41 -12.69 -4.34
N TYR A 120 -9.58 -12.84 -3.33
CA TYR A 120 -9.78 -12.20 -2.03
C TYR A 120 -9.49 -10.70 -2.12
N ALA A 121 -10.41 -9.89 -1.56
CA ALA A 121 -10.31 -8.43 -1.62
C ALA A 121 -9.18 -7.92 -0.71
N THR A 122 -8.13 -7.41 -1.32
CA THR A 122 -6.98 -6.79 -0.67
C THR A 122 -6.66 -5.45 -1.33
N MET A 123 -6.13 -4.51 -0.57
CA MET A 123 -5.90 -3.15 -1.01
C MET A 123 -4.61 -2.61 -0.41
N LYS A 124 -3.96 -1.71 -1.14
CA LYS A 124 -2.84 -0.90 -0.67
C LYS A 124 -3.26 0.57 -0.60
N THR A 125 -2.84 1.25 0.45
CA THR A 125 -2.83 2.71 0.52
C THR A 125 -1.39 3.20 0.40
N ALA A 126 -1.14 4.06 -0.59
CA ALA A 126 0.19 4.61 -0.86
C ALA A 126 0.22 6.10 -0.57
N PHE A 127 1.28 6.53 0.10
CA PHE A 127 1.56 7.89 0.51
C PHE A 127 2.84 8.37 -0.17
N TYR A 128 2.69 9.28 -1.12
CA TYR A 128 3.82 9.95 -1.74
C TYR A 128 4.19 11.18 -0.91
N CYS A 129 5.40 11.18 -0.37
CA CYS A 129 5.88 12.29 0.45
C CYS A 129 6.42 13.47 -0.38
N ASP A 130 6.64 13.23 -1.66
CA ASP A 130 7.09 14.22 -2.63
C ASP A 130 6.06 14.35 -3.76
N PRO A 131 5.90 15.53 -4.40
CA PRO A 131 5.02 15.65 -5.54
C PRO A 131 5.47 14.73 -6.68
N VAL A 132 4.53 13.99 -7.26
CA VAL A 132 4.80 13.07 -8.37
C VAL A 132 3.80 13.31 -9.51
N ALA A 133 4.34 13.53 -10.69
CA ALA A 133 3.59 13.74 -11.93
C ALA A 133 3.84 12.60 -12.92
N GLU A 134 3.12 12.61 -14.03
CA GLU A 134 3.38 11.73 -15.17
C GLU A 134 4.83 11.90 -15.66
N GLY A 135 5.53 10.79 -15.87
CA GLY A 135 6.96 10.78 -16.17
C GLY A 135 7.87 11.21 -15.02
N GLY A 136 7.31 11.57 -13.86
CA GLY A 136 8.02 11.96 -12.64
C GLY A 136 7.88 10.94 -11.49
N GLY A 137 7.51 9.68 -11.83
CA GLY A 137 7.45 8.58 -10.87
C GLY A 137 6.13 8.43 -10.13
N CYS A 138 5.04 9.03 -10.59
CA CYS A 138 3.72 8.70 -10.07
C CYS A 138 3.35 7.24 -10.37
N LEU A 139 2.44 6.69 -9.58
CA LEU A 139 1.86 5.39 -9.88
C LEU A 139 1.09 5.48 -11.20
N SER A 140 1.38 4.58 -12.13
CA SER A 140 0.56 4.35 -13.31
C SER A 140 -0.16 3.04 -13.14
N VAL A 141 -1.44 3.00 -13.51
CA VAL A 141 -2.28 1.79 -13.40
C VAL A 141 -2.91 1.42 -14.74
N ILE A 142 -3.29 0.17 -14.89
CA ILE A 142 -4.17 -0.29 -15.97
C ILE A 142 -5.57 -0.42 -15.37
N PRO A 143 -6.48 0.55 -15.57
CA PRO A 143 -7.80 0.55 -14.95
C PRO A 143 -8.59 -0.73 -15.24
N GLY A 144 -9.20 -1.32 -14.20
CA GLY A 144 -9.98 -2.56 -14.33
C GLY A 144 -9.17 -3.86 -14.40
N SER A 145 -7.83 -3.79 -14.46
CA SER A 145 -6.97 -4.98 -14.57
C SER A 145 -6.95 -5.88 -13.33
N HIS A 146 -7.57 -5.45 -12.22
CA HIS A 146 -7.82 -6.27 -11.03
C HIS A 146 -8.95 -7.31 -11.23
N HIS A 147 -9.77 -7.15 -12.27
CA HIS A 147 -10.78 -8.14 -12.61
C HIS A 147 -10.12 -9.41 -13.17
N PRO A 148 -10.52 -10.61 -12.68
CA PRO A 148 -9.79 -11.85 -12.95
C PRO A 148 -9.65 -12.18 -14.44
N GLU A 149 -10.65 -11.87 -15.25
CA GLU A 149 -10.61 -12.13 -16.69
C GLU A 149 -9.56 -11.25 -17.39
N TYR A 150 -9.59 -9.95 -17.12
CA TYR A 150 -8.63 -9.01 -17.70
C TYR A 150 -7.20 -9.28 -17.19
N SER A 151 -7.05 -9.57 -15.90
CA SER A 151 -5.74 -9.95 -15.34
C SER A 151 -5.15 -11.17 -16.03
N ARG A 152 -5.96 -12.23 -16.29
CA ARG A 152 -5.51 -13.42 -17.05
C ARG A 152 -5.07 -13.08 -18.47
N GLN A 153 -5.81 -12.22 -19.16
CA GLN A 153 -5.43 -11.78 -20.52
C GLN A 153 -4.09 -11.02 -20.52
N LEU A 154 -3.85 -10.16 -19.54
CA LEU A 154 -2.58 -9.45 -19.39
C LEU A 154 -1.43 -10.43 -19.10
N HIS A 155 -1.61 -11.36 -18.18
CA HIS A 155 -0.60 -12.40 -17.91
C HIS A 155 -0.29 -13.24 -19.14
N GLN A 156 -1.31 -13.62 -19.91
CA GLN A 156 -1.11 -14.36 -21.18
C GLN A 156 -0.35 -13.51 -22.19
N SER A 157 -0.71 -12.23 -22.34
CA SER A 157 -0.01 -11.30 -23.24
C SER A 157 1.46 -11.11 -22.89
N VAL A 158 1.80 -11.12 -21.60
CA VAL A 158 3.21 -11.12 -21.14
C VAL A 158 3.89 -12.42 -21.54
N ALA A 159 3.26 -13.56 -21.29
CA ALA A 159 3.82 -14.86 -21.63
C ALA A 159 4.04 -15.04 -23.15
N ASP A 160 3.18 -14.47 -23.97
CA ASP A 160 3.26 -14.48 -25.44
C ASP A 160 4.22 -13.42 -26.00
N GLY A 161 4.84 -12.60 -25.16
CA GLY A 161 5.75 -11.52 -25.56
C GLY A 161 5.04 -10.33 -26.27
N ILE A 162 3.73 -10.22 -26.13
CA ILE A 162 2.92 -9.13 -26.72
C ILE A 162 2.94 -7.90 -25.82
N PHE A 163 2.85 -8.10 -24.49
CA PHE A 163 2.87 -7.03 -23.50
C PHE A 163 4.28 -6.93 -22.89
N ASP A 164 4.94 -5.79 -23.13
CA ASP A 164 6.23 -5.50 -22.54
C ASP A 164 6.07 -4.86 -21.17
N ILE A 165 6.38 -5.60 -20.13
CA ILE A 165 6.31 -5.10 -18.74
C ILE A 165 7.35 -4.01 -18.43
N HIS A 166 8.33 -3.78 -19.30
CA HIS A 166 9.37 -2.75 -19.17
C HIS A 166 9.08 -1.49 -20.01
N SER A 167 7.93 -1.44 -20.71
CA SER A 167 7.53 -0.26 -21.48
C SER A 167 6.73 0.71 -20.63
N PRO A 168 7.06 2.00 -20.58
CA PRO A 168 6.21 3.03 -19.98
C PRO A 168 4.95 3.30 -20.84
N ASP A 169 4.99 2.97 -22.14
CA ASP A 169 3.98 3.31 -23.12
C ASP A 169 2.94 2.17 -23.30
N VAL A 170 2.08 2.03 -22.30
CA VAL A 170 0.99 1.05 -22.33
C VAL A 170 -0.32 1.76 -22.67
N PRO A 171 -1.01 1.36 -23.77
CA PRO A 171 -2.29 1.97 -24.13
C PRO A 171 -3.34 1.84 -23.01
N GLY A 172 -4.01 2.95 -22.71
CA GLY A 172 -5.05 2.98 -21.68
C GLY A 172 -4.53 3.02 -20.24
N ARG A 173 -3.22 3.12 -20.02
CA ARG A 173 -2.68 3.40 -18.69
C ARG A 173 -3.18 4.74 -18.15
N MET A 174 -3.35 4.81 -16.84
CA MET A 174 -3.76 6.01 -16.12
C MET A 174 -2.68 6.40 -15.12
N PRO A 175 -2.00 7.56 -15.29
CA PRO A 175 -1.08 8.10 -14.29
C PRO A 175 -1.88 8.67 -13.13
N LEU A 176 -1.51 8.31 -11.91
CA LEU A 176 -2.12 8.79 -10.68
C LEU A 176 -1.20 9.84 -10.05
N GLU A 177 -1.17 11.02 -10.65
CA GLU A 177 -0.41 12.14 -10.11
C GLU A 177 -0.85 12.46 -8.69
N SER A 178 0.11 12.71 -7.80
CA SER A 178 -0.16 12.91 -6.37
C SER A 178 0.73 14.00 -5.79
N SER A 179 0.17 14.72 -4.82
CA SER A 179 0.87 15.69 -3.98
C SER A 179 0.95 15.18 -2.54
N PRO A 180 1.91 15.65 -1.72
CA PRO A 180 1.94 15.34 -0.29
C PRO A 180 0.58 15.62 0.35
N GLY A 181 0.02 14.62 1.04
CA GLY A 181 -1.33 14.67 1.61
C GLY A 181 -2.39 13.87 0.85
N ASP A 182 -2.16 13.58 -0.43
CA ASP A 182 -2.99 12.66 -1.19
C ASP A 182 -2.72 11.21 -0.75
N VAL A 183 -3.78 10.39 -0.73
CA VAL A 183 -3.68 8.95 -0.49
C VAL A 183 -4.21 8.21 -1.71
N VAL A 184 -3.35 7.40 -2.32
CA VAL A 184 -3.73 6.52 -3.43
C VAL A 184 -4.13 5.17 -2.86
N ALA A 185 -5.42 4.84 -2.92
CA ALA A 185 -5.94 3.52 -2.57
C ALA A 185 -6.10 2.67 -3.83
N PHE A 186 -5.53 1.47 -3.88
CA PHE A 186 -5.66 0.59 -5.04
C PHE A 186 -5.70 -0.89 -4.65
N ASP A 187 -6.44 -1.68 -5.42
CA ASP A 187 -6.53 -3.14 -5.28
C ASP A 187 -5.16 -3.78 -5.58
N HIS A 188 -4.70 -4.71 -4.74
CA HIS A 188 -3.41 -5.41 -4.92
C HIS A 188 -3.30 -6.11 -6.29
N ARG A 189 -4.43 -6.52 -6.86
CA ARG A 189 -4.49 -7.20 -8.16
C ARG A 189 -4.40 -6.26 -9.35
N LEU A 190 -4.49 -4.94 -9.11
CA LEU A 190 -4.39 -3.94 -10.16
C LEU A 190 -2.97 -3.91 -10.73
N TRP A 191 -2.84 -4.03 -12.03
CA TRP A 191 -1.55 -3.87 -12.70
C TRP A 191 -1.09 -2.43 -12.61
N HIS A 192 0.11 -2.25 -12.08
CA HIS A 192 0.67 -0.94 -11.82
C HIS A 192 2.17 -0.89 -12.06
N SER A 193 2.67 0.32 -12.23
CA SER A 193 4.08 0.63 -12.50
C SER A 193 4.42 2.06 -12.06
N SER A 194 5.69 2.44 -12.16
CA SER A 194 6.14 3.81 -11.88
C SER A 194 7.38 4.11 -12.73
N TRP A 195 7.40 5.26 -13.44
CA TRP A 195 8.41 5.59 -14.42
C TRP A 195 8.95 7.02 -14.25
N GLY A 196 10.26 7.20 -14.49
CA GLY A 196 10.90 8.51 -14.63
C GLY A 196 11.05 9.30 -13.33
N GLY A 197 10.90 8.69 -12.18
CA GLY A 197 10.94 9.39 -10.89
C GLY A 197 12.33 9.89 -10.50
N ALA A 198 12.37 11.01 -9.77
CA ALA A 198 13.58 11.54 -9.17
C ALA A 198 14.22 10.54 -8.20
N VAL A 199 15.55 10.55 -8.15
CA VAL A 199 16.33 9.76 -7.17
C VAL A 199 16.04 10.27 -5.77
N GLY A 200 15.77 9.34 -4.84
CA GLY A 200 15.45 9.65 -3.45
C GLY A 200 13.99 9.99 -3.20
N ARG A 201 13.08 9.77 -4.16
CA ARG A 201 11.64 9.94 -3.97
C ARG A 201 11.15 9.10 -2.81
N ARG A 202 10.50 9.77 -1.84
CA ARG A 202 10.02 9.19 -0.58
C ARG A 202 8.59 8.69 -0.73
N MET A 203 8.36 7.46 -0.31
CA MET A 203 7.02 6.86 -0.34
C MET A 203 6.92 5.76 0.73
N PHE A 204 5.74 5.60 1.30
CA PHE A 204 5.42 4.45 2.16
C PHE A 204 4.00 3.94 1.88
N THR A 205 3.74 2.68 2.27
CA THR A 205 2.46 2.03 2.02
C THR A 205 1.92 1.32 3.25
N PHE A 206 0.60 1.07 3.25
CA PHE A 206 -0.06 0.13 4.16
C PHE A 206 -0.93 -0.83 3.37
N ASN A 207 -0.97 -2.09 3.82
CA ASN A 207 -1.74 -3.14 3.18
C ASN A 207 -2.95 -3.54 4.04
N TRP A 208 -4.06 -3.79 3.36
CA TRP A 208 -5.37 -4.05 3.97
C TRP A 208 -6.06 -5.21 3.27
N ALA A 209 -6.95 -5.88 4.00
CA ALA A 209 -7.82 -6.91 3.44
C ALA A 209 -9.24 -6.72 3.96
N ALA A 210 -10.24 -7.14 3.18
CA ALA A 210 -11.60 -7.28 3.69
C ALA A 210 -11.63 -8.27 4.86
N TYR A 211 -12.61 -8.15 5.75
CA TYR A 211 -12.79 -9.15 6.79
C TYR A 211 -13.10 -10.51 6.15
N PRO A 212 -12.33 -11.58 6.46
CA PRO A 212 -12.56 -12.88 5.87
C PRO A 212 -13.86 -13.49 6.42
N ARG A 213 -14.78 -13.84 5.55
CA ARG A 213 -16.10 -14.40 5.87
C ARG A 213 -16.20 -15.89 5.53
N LEU A 214 -15.31 -16.38 4.69
CA LEU A 214 -15.26 -17.75 4.21
C LEU A 214 -13.95 -18.42 4.64
N GLY A 215 -13.98 -19.70 4.95
CA GLY A 215 -12.80 -20.41 5.42
C GLY A 215 -11.61 -20.38 4.44
N TRP A 216 -11.86 -20.34 3.14
CA TRP A 216 -10.78 -20.21 2.14
C TRP A 216 -10.10 -18.83 2.18
N GLU A 217 -10.84 -17.76 2.52
CA GLU A 217 -10.31 -16.41 2.68
C GLU A 217 -9.35 -16.33 3.88
N GLU A 218 -9.75 -16.94 5.00
CA GLU A 218 -8.87 -17.08 6.17
C GLU A 218 -7.60 -17.87 5.85
N THR A 219 -7.76 -18.99 5.15
CA THR A 219 -6.62 -19.84 4.74
C THR A 219 -5.68 -19.07 3.82
N TRP A 220 -6.21 -18.33 2.86
CA TRP A 220 -5.42 -17.51 1.94
C TRP A 220 -4.66 -16.42 2.70
N LEU A 221 -5.36 -15.69 3.55
CA LEU A 221 -4.80 -14.59 4.34
C LEU A 221 -3.69 -15.08 5.27
N TYR A 222 -3.94 -16.17 5.99
CA TYR A 222 -2.93 -16.82 6.84
C TYR A 222 -1.69 -17.21 6.04
N GLY A 223 -1.86 -17.90 4.92
CA GLY A 223 -0.76 -18.32 4.07
C GLY A 223 0.01 -17.13 3.45
N TYR A 224 -0.68 -16.04 3.12
CA TYR A 224 -0.05 -14.81 2.66
C TYR A 224 0.83 -14.19 3.75
N LEU A 225 0.29 -13.99 4.94
CA LEU A 225 1.00 -13.36 6.05
C LEU A 225 2.16 -14.21 6.59
N MET A 226 2.01 -15.52 6.62
CA MET A 226 3.12 -16.42 6.96
C MET A 226 4.29 -16.28 5.99
N ARG A 227 4.03 -16.13 4.68
CA ARG A 227 5.09 -15.87 3.69
C ARG A 227 5.74 -14.50 3.90
N VAL A 228 4.96 -13.48 4.26
CA VAL A 228 5.48 -12.14 4.60
C VAL A 228 6.40 -12.22 5.81
N ASN A 229 5.95 -12.84 6.91
CA ASN A 229 6.75 -13.01 8.13
C ASN A 229 8.04 -13.80 7.85
N GLN A 230 7.95 -14.88 7.07
CA GLN A 230 9.11 -15.69 6.70
C GLN A 230 10.12 -14.90 5.84
N ARG A 231 9.61 -14.14 4.85
CA ARG A 231 10.46 -13.34 3.95
C ARG A 231 11.27 -12.29 4.71
N TYR A 232 10.68 -11.65 5.68
CA TYR A 232 11.31 -10.56 6.43
C TYR A 232 11.93 -11.00 7.76
N GLY A 233 11.74 -12.27 8.16
CA GLY A 233 12.28 -12.82 9.41
C GLY A 233 11.71 -12.14 10.66
N LYS A 234 10.56 -11.47 10.53
CA LYS A 234 9.89 -10.70 11.59
C LYS A 234 8.41 -11.08 11.67
N ARG A 235 7.87 -11.07 12.89
CA ARG A 235 6.43 -11.18 13.13
C ARG A 235 5.77 -9.85 12.82
N THR A 236 4.70 -9.88 12.02
CA THR A 236 3.97 -8.66 11.61
C THR A 236 3.15 -8.08 12.76
N PHE A 237 2.50 -8.94 13.57
CA PHE A 237 1.63 -8.52 14.66
C PHE A 237 2.34 -8.74 15.98
N THR A 238 3.08 -7.72 16.44
CA THR A 238 3.85 -7.76 17.68
C THR A 238 2.98 -7.47 18.90
N ASP A 239 3.42 -7.89 20.08
CA ASP A 239 2.75 -7.56 21.34
C ASP A 239 2.67 -6.04 21.54
N ARG A 240 3.75 -5.31 21.19
CA ARG A 240 3.78 -3.84 21.22
C ARG A 240 2.69 -3.22 20.35
N LEU A 241 2.52 -3.70 19.10
CA LEU A 241 1.48 -3.22 18.20
C LEU A 241 0.08 -3.40 18.80
N MET A 242 -0.16 -4.54 19.46
CA MET A 242 -1.45 -4.88 20.08
C MET A 242 -1.69 -4.11 21.40
N GLU A 243 -0.71 -4.10 22.29
CA GLU A 243 -0.84 -3.49 23.64
C GLU A 243 -1.03 -1.98 23.58
N THR A 244 -0.38 -1.30 22.63
CA THR A 244 -0.47 0.16 22.47
C THR A 244 -1.66 0.60 21.61
N ALA A 245 -2.45 -0.36 21.08
CA ALA A 245 -3.53 -0.05 20.14
C ALA A 245 -4.74 0.60 20.82
N GLY A 246 -5.23 1.69 20.23
CA GLY A 246 -6.57 2.20 20.48
C GLY A 246 -7.66 1.23 19.98
N SER A 247 -8.94 1.51 20.28
CA SER A 247 -10.05 0.61 19.94
C SER A 247 -10.10 0.29 18.44
N ARG A 248 -10.02 1.31 17.59
CA ARG A 248 -10.11 1.13 16.12
C ARG A 248 -8.95 0.30 15.57
N ARG A 249 -7.70 0.55 15.99
CA ARG A 249 -6.57 -0.27 15.56
C ARG A 249 -6.70 -1.70 16.05
N LYS A 250 -7.18 -1.93 17.29
CA LYS A 250 -7.44 -3.28 17.80
C LYS A 250 -8.39 -4.06 16.91
N GLU A 251 -9.48 -3.44 16.46
CA GLU A 251 -10.42 -4.06 15.52
C GLU A 251 -9.73 -4.51 14.21
N LYS A 252 -8.73 -3.77 13.75
CA LYS A 252 -7.99 -4.07 12.52
C LYS A 252 -6.95 -5.18 12.66
N ILE A 253 -6.46 -5.48 13.87
CA ILE A 253 -5.34 -6.39 14.06
C ILE A 253 -5.63 -7.58 14.96
N ALA A 254 -6.65 -7.53 15.83
CA ALA A 254 -6.88 -8.55 16.87
C ALA A 254 -7.00 -9.96 16.30
N LYS A 255 -7.80 -10.16 15.26
CA LYS A 255 -7.96 -11.47 14.60
C LYS A 255 -6.62 -12.07 14.15
N LEU A 256 -5.78 -11.27 13.53
CA LEU A 256 -4.49 -11.73 12.97
C LEU A 256 -3.45 -11.95 14.09
N TYR A 257 -3.49 -11.12 15.13
CA TYR A 257 -2.66 -11.31 16.31
C TYR A 257 -2.99 -12.63 17.02
N GLU A 258 -4.30 -12.95 17.22
CA GLU A 258 -4.77 -14.18 17.83
C GLU A 258 -4.41 -15.44 17.00
N MET A 259 -4.27 -15.29 15.69
CA MET A 259 -3.80 -16.37 14.81
C MET A 259 -2.27 -16.61 14.92
N GLY A 260 -1.53 -15.84 15.72
CA GLY A 260 -0.10 -15.97 15.91
C GLY A 260 0.77 -15.43 14.76
N LEU A 261 0.23 -14.53 13.99
CA LEU A 261 0.86 -13.94 12.79
C LEU A 261 1.76 -12.74 13.11
#